data_d0117afb02b76de6fc855eaab629b279
#
_entry.id   d0117afb02b76de6fc855eaab629b279
#
_cell.length_a   1.000
_cell.length_b   1.000
_cell.length_c   1.000
_cell.angle_alpha   90.00
_cell.angle_beta   90.00
_cell.angle_gamma   90.00
#
_symmetry.space_group_name_H-M   'P 1'
#
loop_
_entity.id
_entity.type
_entity.pdbx_description
1 polymer ?
#
loop_
_entity_poly.entity_id
_entity_poly.type
_entity_poly.pdbx_seq_one_letter_code
_entity_poly.pdbx_strand_id
1 'polypeptide(L)'
;ESPLKGEEPDLEDLLGKVVNEKKFECTSDFTKIAGLDAVTLSIQTPFKNKEDLIPDFSALYEGIRNVGRNLRPGMLVVLESTITPGTTAGPASVMLEEESGLVAGIDFALAHAPERVMVGRLIRNIREHDRVVGGIDPVSTARAVELYSPVLTIGKVIPMTATAAEVTKTAENTFRDLQIAAANQLALYCEAMGINFYDVRAGIDSLKGEGITRAMLWPGAGVGGHCLTKDTYHLERGVQQLGNSDLDYPERQPSLFVLARTINDFMPRHMVRLTKDGLDLASISVKGAKIALLGWAFLSNSDDTRNTPSEPYRDAMIAAGATVAVHDPYVDHAPGISLMPSLEETIRGADAVVIFAGHHQYRSLDPCEIKTLTGKKHPVIVDGRNMVDPEAFIANGFIYRGIGRGDKNNHPVRN
;
A
#
# COMPACT_ATOMS: atom_id res chain seq x y z
N GLU A 1 -13.32 12.50 20.54
CA GLU A 1 -12.00 12.83 19.99
C GLU A 1 -11.76 11.95 18.76
N SER A 2 -11.24 12.52 17.67
CA SER A 2 -10.83 11.76 16.50
C SER A 2 -9.65 10.85 16.89
N PRO A 3 -9.65 9.56 16.50
CA PRO A 3 -8.49 8.69 16.71
C PRO A 3 -7.25 9.09 15.88
N LEU A 4 -7.43 10.01 14.93
CA LEU A 4 -6.42 10.45 13.95
C LEU A 4 -5.98 11.89 14.26
N LYS A 5 -5.28 12.10 15.37
CA LYS A 5 -4.82 13.44 15.79
C LYS A 5 -3.98 14.10 14.71
N GLY A 6 -4.55 15.10 14.02
CA GLY A 6 -3.83 15.97 13.08
C GLY A 6 -3.46 15.36 11.72
N GLU A 7 -3.83 14.12 11.46
CA GLU A 7 -3.48 13.42 10.20
C GLU A 7 -4.45 13.70 9.05
N GLU A 8 -5.70 14.05 9.36
CA GLU A 8 -6.75 14.31 8.36
C GLU A 8 -7.28 15.73 8.49
N PRO A 9 -6.86 16.65 7.61
CA PRO A 9 -7.35 18.02 7.61
C PRO A 9 -8.89 18.10 7.56
N ASP A 10 -9.45 19.05 8.27
CA ASP A 10 -10.89 19.35 8.34
C ASP A 10 -11.80 18.27 9.00
N LEU A 11 -11.27 17.08 9.31
CA LEU A 11 -12.08 15.99 9.87
C LEU A 11 -12.58 16.29 11.28
N GLU A 12 -11.71 16.80 12.15
CA GLU A 12 -12.09 17.11 13.56
C GLU A 12 -13.14 18.23 13.63
N ASP A 13 -12.96 19.28 12.82
CA ASP A 13 -13.92 20.40 12.76
C ASP A 13 -15.27 19.93 12.24
N LEU A 14 -15.30 19.09 11.20
CA LEU A 14 -16.52 18.53 10.65
C LEU A 14 -17.21 17.62 11.67
N LEU A 15 -16.46 16.75 12.34
CA LEU A 15 -16.98 15.86 13.37
C LEU A 15 -17.57 16.66 14.54
N GLY A 16 -16.83 17.64 15.04
CA GLY A 16 -17.29 18.53 16.11
C GLY A 16 -18.59 19.25 15.76
N LYS A 17 -18.71 19.75 14.53
CA LYS A 17 -19.92 20.39 14.02
C LYS A 17 -21.12 19.44 14.03
N VAL A 18 -21.02 18.24 13.42
CA VAL A 18 -22.16 17.33 13.29
C VAL A 18 -22.57 16.71 14.62
N VAL A 19 -21.64 16.54 15.57
CA VAL A 19 -21.94 16.10 16.96
C VAL A 19 -22.71 17.20 17.71
N ASN A 20 -22.25 18.45 17.63
CA ASN A 20 -22.93 19.59 18.28
C ASN A 20 -24.34 19.85 17.71
N GLU A 21 -24.50 19.62 16.41
CA GLU A 21 -25.79 19.70 15.73
C GLU A 21 -26.70 18.48 16.00
N LYS A 22 -26.24 17.50 16.79
CA LYS A 22 -26.93 16.21 17.05
C LYS A 22 -27.27 15.42 15.77
N LYS A 23 -26.45 15.57 14.74
CA LYS A 23 -26.55 14.83 13.46
C LYS A 23 -25.69 13.57 13.41
N PHE A 24 -24.86 13.37 14.42
CA PHE A 24 -23.98 12.21 14.55
C PHE A 24 -24.05 11.66 15.98
N GLU A 25 -24.24 10.36 16.10
CA GLU A 25 -24.26 9.62 17.36
C GLU A 25 -23.48 8.30 17.18
N CYS A 26 -22.57 7.97 18.11
CA CYS A 26 -21.94 6.65 18.18
C CYS A 26 -22.74 5.74 19.12
N THR A 27 -22.98 4.51 18.68
CA THR A 27 -23.67 3.50 19.49
C THR A 27 -23.16 2.10 19.18
N SER A 28 -23.22 1.20 20.14
CA SER A 28 -23.02 -0.24 19.96
C SER A 28 -24.34 -1.02 19.87
N ASP A 29 -25.47 -0.32 19.93
CA ASP A 29 -26.82 -0.91 19.84
C ASP A 29 -27.22 -1.07 18.37
N PHE A 30 -27.07 -2.26 17.83
CA PHE A 30 -27.45 -2.60 16.44
C PHE A 30 -28.96 -2.53 16.20
N THR A 31 -29.83 -2.53 17.23
CA THR A 31 -31.29 -2.40 17.04
C THR A 31 -31.67 -1.05 16.44
N LYS A 32 -30.84 -0.03 16.59
CA LYS A 32 -31.04 1.29 15.98
C LYS A 32 -30.99 1.24 14.42
N ILE A 33 -30.40 0.23 13.84
CA ILE A 33 -30.39 0.01 12.38
C ILE A 33 -31.84 -0.01 11.85
N ALA A 34 -32.77 -0.62 12.57
CA ALA A 34 -34.15 -0.68 12.17
C ALA A 34 -34.82 0.70 11.97
N GLY A 35 -34.22 1.79 12.42
CA GLY A 35 -34.68 3.18 12.23
C GLY A 35 -34.07 3.90 11.02
N LEU A 36 -33.18 3.28 10.26
CA LEU A 36 -32.39 3.92 9.21
C LEU A 36 -32.98 3.68 7.80
N ASP A 37 -32.69 4.58 6.86
CA ASP A 37 -32.98 4.43 5.43
C ASP A 37 -31.85 3.72 4.68
N ALA A 38 -30.63 3.88 5.15
CA ALA A 38 -29.44 3.27 4.55
C ALA A 38 -28.41 2.86 5.61
N VAL A 39 -27.66 1.80 5.32
CA VAL A 39 -26.53 1.31 6.13
C VAL A 39 -25.33 1.12 5.24
N THR A 40 -24.18 1.66 5.64
CA THR A 40 -22.88 1.38 5.01
C THR A 40 -22.02 0.49 5.91
N LEU A 41 -21.32 -0.47 5.32
CA LEU A 41 -20.44 -1.43 5.99
C LEU A 41 -19.00 -1.19 5.57
N SER A 42 -18.21 -0.54 6.44
CA SER A 42 -16.79 -0.21 6.24
C SER A 42 -15.93 -0.98 7.24
N ILE A 43 -15.87 -2.29 7.09
CA ILE A 43 -15.21 -3.22 8.01
C ILE A 43 -13.91 -3.74 7.40
N GLN A 44 -12.87 -3.86 8.20
CA GLN A 44 -11.58 -4.37 7.73
C GLN A 44 -11.69 -5.82 7.24
N THR A 45 -10.98 -6.12 6.15
CA THR A 45 -10.91 -7.43 5.51
C THR A 45 -9.45 -7.87 5.38
N PRO A 46 -8.78 -8.23 6.51
CA PRO A 46 -7.39 -8.67 6.51
C PRO A 46 -7.24 -10.06 5.90
N PHE A 47 -6.02 -10.57 5.81
CA PHE A 47 -5.78 -11.99 5.62
C PHE A 47 -5.82 -12.74 6.95
N LYS A 48 -6.22 -14.03 6.92
CA LYS A 48 -6.19 -14.93 8.07
C LYS A 48 -4.76 -15.12 8.60
N ASN A 49 -3.82 -15.27 7.67
CA ASN A 49 -2.39 -15.35 7.94
C ASN A 49 -1.62 -14.86 6.70
N LYS A 50 -0.30 -14.69 6.84
CA LYS A 50 0.57 -14.21 5.76
C LYS A 50 0.93 -15.32 4.75
N GLU A 51 0.79 -16.58 5.14
CA GLU A 51 1.19 -17.74 4.34
C GLU A 51 0.12 -18.12 3.32
N ASP A 52 -1.14 -18.20 3.76
CA ASP A 52 -2.23 -18.71 2.92
C ASP A 52 -2.83 -17.64 2.01
N LEU A 53 -2.61 -16.36 2.31
CA LEU A 53 -3.14 -15.20 1.56
C LEU A 53 -4.67 -15.29 1.34
N ILE A 54 -5.37 -15.88 2.32
CA ILE A 54 -6.82 -16.06 2.32
C ILE A 54 -7.45 -14.87 3.03
N PRO A 55 -8.37 -14.11 2.40
CA PRO A 55 -9.10 -13.05 3.06
C PRO A 55 -9.87 -13.55 4.29
N ASP A 56 -9.80 -12.81 5.38
CA ASP A 56 -10.61 -13.03 6.57
C ASP A 56 -11.82 -12.09 6.55
N PHE A 57 -12.97 -12.66 6.23
CA PHE A 57 -14.25 -11.94 6.21
C PHE A 57 -15.07 -12.16 7.49
N SER A 58 -14.53 -12.79 8.52
CA SER A 58 -15.27 -13.12 9.74
C SER A 58 -15.97 -11.89 10.37
N ALA A 59 -15.23 -10.79 10.53
CA ALA A 59 -15.78 -9.53 11.06
C ALA A 59 -16.81 -8.90 10.10
N LEU A 60 -16.57 -8.92 8.79
CA LEU A 60 -17.52 -8.41 7.80
C LEU A 60 -18.81 -9.23 7.80
N TYR A 61 -18.72 -10.55 7.82
CA TYR A 61 -19.88 -11.43 7.85
C TYR A 61 -20.71 -11.27 9.13
N GLU A 62 -20.05 -11.08 10.28
CA GLU A 62 -20.79 -10.77 11.52
C GLU A 62 -21.48 -9.41 11.42
N GLY A 63 -20.84 -8.38 10.84
CA GLY A 63 -21.48 -7.10 10.55
C GLY A 63 -22.70 -7.23 9.64
N ILE A 64 -22.58 -8.02 8.57
CA ILE A 64 -23.69 -8.30 7.64
C ILE A 64 -24.85 -8.98 8.35
N ARG A 65 -24.61 -9.99 9.21
CA ARG A 65 -25.66 -10.65 9.99
C ARG A 65 -26.33 -9.69 10.97
N ASN A 66 -25.56 -8.83 11.65
CA ASN A 66 -26.15 -7.83 12.55
C ASN A 66 -27.04 -6.83 11.80
N VAL A 67 -26.67 -6.46 10.57
CA VAL A 67 -27.54 -5.65 9.70
C VAL A 67 -28.78 -6.45 9.32
N GLY A 68 -28.64 -7.70 8.86
CA GLY A 68 -29.74 -8.58 8.45
C GLY A 68 -30.81 -8.74 9.54
N ARG A 69 -30.42 -8.98 10.80
CA ARG A 69 -31.34 -9.11 11.96
C ARG A 69 -32.19 -7.87 12.21
N ASN A 70 -31.76 -6.70 11.76
CA ASN A 70 -32.45 -5.41 11.97
C ASN A 70 -32.89 -4.77 10.65
N LEU A 71 -32.78 -5.48 9.54
CA LEU A 71 -33.13 -4.99 8.21
C LEU A 71 -34.64 -4.89 8.05
N ARG A 72 -35.12 -3.84 7.36
CA ARG A 72 -36.53 -3.64 7.04
C ARG A 72 -36.72 -3.41 5.55
N PRO A 73 -37.93 -3.70 5.03
CA PRO A 73 -38.29 -3.36 3.66
C PRO A 73 -38.02 -1.90 3.33
N GLY A 74 -37.50 -1.65 2.16
CA GLY A 74 -37.19 -0.32 1.67
C GLY A 74 -35.79 0.21 2.04
N MET A 75 -35.01 -0.46 2.87
CA MET A 75 -33.64 -0.02 3.20
C MET A 75 -32.65 -0.22 2.05
N LEU A 76 -31.56 0.56 2.10
CA LEU A 76 -30.38 0.36 1.25
C LEU A 76 -29.22 -0.14 2.11
N VAL A 77 -28.59 -1.24 1.71
CA VAL A 77 -27.33 -1.74 2.31
C VAL A 77 -26.21 -1.56 1.31
N VAL A 78 -25.10 -0.95 1.74
CA VAL A 78 -23.92 -0.72 0.91
C VAL A 78 -22.68 -1.29 1.57
N LEU A 79 -21.98 -2.15 0.87
CA LEU A 79 -20.65 -2.64 1.26
C LEU A 79 -19.59 -1.68 0.72
N GLU A 80 -18.76 -1.10 1.61
CA GLU A 80 -17.64 -0.23 1.23
C GLU A 80 -16.28 -0.92 1.38
N SER A 81 -16.24 -2.01 2.15
CA SER A 81 -15.04 -2.80 2.38
C SER A 81 -14.47 -3.37 1.07
N THR A 82 -13.14 -3.49 0.99
CA THR A 82 -12.52 -4.25 -0.11
C THR A 82 -12.85 -5.73 0.04
N ILE A 83 -13.51 -6.30 -0.95
CA ILE A 83 -14.01 -7.67 -0.93
C ILE A 83 -13.63 -8.41 -2.21
N THR A 84 -13.68 -9.74 -2.15
CA THR A 84 -13.52 -10.60 -3.32
C THR A 84 -14.67 -10.35 -4.31
N PRO A 85 -14.41 -10.18 -5.60
CA PRO A 85 -15.47 -10.04 -6.61
C PRO A 85 -16.51 -11.14 -6.54
N GLY A 86 -17.79 -10.77 -6.60
CA GLY A 86 -18.95 -11.64 -6.42
C GLY A 86 -19.48 -11.73 -4.99
N THR A 87 -18.84 -11.10 -4.01
CA THR A 87 -19.27 -11.17 -2.60
C THR A 87 -20.61 -10.49 -2.36
N THR A 88 -20.87 -9.33 -2.95
CA THR A 88 -22.10 -8.55 -2.70
C THR A 88 -23.34 -9.29 -3.18
N ALA A 89 -23.33 -9.71 -4.45
CA ALA A 89 -24.47 -10.43 -5.04
C ALA A 89 -24.55 -11.93 -4.65
N GLY A 90 -23.49 -12.45 -4.03
CA GLY A 90 -23.40 -13.83 -3.57
C GLY A 90 -23.55 -13.93 -2.05
N PRO A 91 -22.47 -14.26 -1.30
CA PRO A 91 -22.61 -14.58 0.13
C PRO A 91 -23.19 -13.43 0.98
N ALA A 92 -22.98 -12.17 0.65
CA ALA A 92 -23.53 -11.06 1.41
C ALA A 92 -25.06 -10.96 1.25
N SER A 93 -25.57 -11.11 0.01
CA SER A 93 -27.00 -11.15 -0.28
C SER A 93 -27.67 -12.29 0.48
N VAL A 94 -27.11 -13.51 0.36
CA VAL A 94 -27.64 -14.70 1.03
C VAL A 94 -27.74 -14.51 2.55
N MET A 95 -26.67 -14.01 3.19
CA MET A 95 -26.68 -13.77 4.64
C MET A 95 -27.72 -12.73 5.07
N LEU A 96 -27.90 -11.64 4.30
CA LEU A 96 -28.91 -10.63 4.60
C LEU A 96 -30.32 -11.21 4.48
N GLU A 97 -30.58 -12.02 3.46
CA GLU A 97 -31.85 -12.71 3.23
C GLU A 97 -32.18 -13.75 4.33
N GLU A 98 -31.19 -14.58 4.72
CA GLU A 98 -31.32 -15.57 5.78
C GLU A 98 -31.65 -14.94 7.15
N GLU A 99 -30.99 -13.83 7.51
CA GLU A 99 -31.17 -13.19 8.80
C GLU A 99 -32.43 -12.30 8.86
N SER A 100 -32.89 -11.74 7.74
CA SER A 100 -34.02 -10.83 7.69
C SER A 100 -35.33 -11.47 7.24
N GLY A 101 -35.27 -12.55 6.46
CA GLY A 101 -36.40 -13.13 5.75
C GLY A 101 -36.88 -12.28 4.56
N LEU A 102 -36.13 -11.23 4.16
CA LEU A 102 -36.40 -10.36 3.02
C LEU A 102 -35.60 -10.78 1.79
N VAL A 103 -36.01 -10.33 0.60
CA VAL A 103 -35.40 -10.65 -0.67
C VAL A 103 -34.63 -9.45 -1.21
N ALA A 104 -33.32 -9.63 -1.48
CA ALA A 104 -32.48 -8.58 -2.04
C ALA A 104 -32.92 -8.19 -3.46
N GLY A 105 -32.93 -6.89 -3.75
CA GLY A 105 -33.41 -6.34 -5.01
C GLY A 105 -34.93 -6.23 -5.13
N ILE A 106 -35.69 -6.82 -4.20
CA ILE A 106 -37.15 -6.73 -4.13
C ILE A 106 -37.57 -5.96 -2.88
N ASP A 107 -37.23 -6.46 -1.70
CA ASP A 107 -37.63 -5.86 -0.44
C ASP A 107 -36.63 -4.81 0.05
N PHE A 108 -35.35 -4.97 -0.25
CA PHE A 108 -34.31 -4.01 0.07
C PHE A 108 -33.28 -3.89 -1.06
N ALA A 109 -32.60 -2.75 -1.13
CA ALA A 109 -31.53 -2.53 -2.11
C ALA A 109 -30.18 -2.93 -1.54
N LEU A 110 -29.33 -3.53 -2.38
CA LEU A 110 -27.97 -3.95 -2.01
C LEU A 110 -26.96 -3.49 -3.04
N ALA A 111 -25.89 -2.84 -2.59
CA ALA A 111 -24.88 -2.27 -3.46
C ALA A 111 -23.46 -2.41 -2.88
N HIS A 112 -22.47 -2.22 -3.76
CA HIS A 112 -21.06 -2.04 -3.41
C HIS A 112 -20.59 -0.65 -3.85
N ALA A 113 -19.93 0.07 -2.96
CA ALA A 113 -19.37 1.40 -3.25
C ALA A 113 -17.98 1.50 -2.58
N PRO A 114 -16.94 0.93 -3.19
CA PRO A 114 -15.63 0.80 -2.56
C PRO A 114 -15.01 2.16 -2.23
N GLU A 115 -14.33 2.23 -1.08
CA GLU A 115 -13.62 3.43 -0.67
C GLU A 115 -12.24 3.52 -1.35
N ARG A 116 -11.87 4.73 -1.82
CA ARG A 116 -10.68 5.01 -2.62
C ARG A 116 -9.92 6.23 -2.11
N VAL A 117 -9.89 6.43 -0.79
CA VAL A 117 -9.20 7.56 -0.15
C VAL A 117 -7.73 7.28 0.12
N MET A 118 -6.98 8.36 0.29
CA MET A 118 -5.60 8.35 0.75
C MET A 118 -5.51 9.04 2.11
N VAL A 119 -4.72 8.46 3.02
CA VAL A 119 -4.42 9.07 4.33
C VAL A 119 -3.88 10.49 4.14
N GLY A 120 -4.29 11.42 4.99
CA GLY A 120 -3.95 12.84 4.93
C GLY A 120 -4.76 13.65 3.91
N ARG A 121 -5.72 13.03 3.19
CA ARG A 121 -6.56 13.67 2.16
C ARG A 121 -8.01 13.14 2.16
N LEU A 122 -8.47 12.62 3.27
CA LEU A 122 -9.76 11.93 3.38
C LEU A 122 -10.93 12.77 2.85
N ILE A 123 -11.19 13.91 3.46
CA ILE A 123 -12.34 14.77 3.11
C ILE A 123 -12.24 15.26 1.66
N ARG A 124 -11.05 15.64 1.23
CA ARG A 124 -10.80 16.06 -0.14
C ARG A 124 -11.09 14.94 -1.14
N ASN A 125 -10.55 13.74 -0.89
CA ASN A 125 -10.74 12.61 -1.80
C ASN A 125 -12.20 12.17 -1.87
N ILE A 126 -12.93 12.16 -0.74
CA ILE A 126 -14.37 11.84 -0.71
C ILE A 126 -15.18 12.82 -1.57
N ARG A 127 -14.82 14.10 -1.58
CA ARG A 127 -15.57 15.15 -2.29
C ARG A 127 -15.19 15.34 -3.76
N GLU A 128 -13.92 15.13 -4.09
CA GLU A 128 -13.35 15.52 -5.38
C GLU A 128 -13.11 14.35 -6.33
N HIS A 129 -12.90 13.12 -5.83
CA HIS A 129 -12.67 11.96 -6.68
C HIS A 129 -13.99 11.38 -7.20
N ASP A 130 -13.95 10.82 -8.42
CA ASP A 130 -15.05 10.02 -8.93
C ASP A 130 -15.28 8.81 -8.03
N ARG A 131 -16.56 8.52 -7.73
CA ARG A 131 -16.94 7.38 -6.90
C ARG A 131 -17.61 6.29 -7.72
N VAL A 132 -17.05 5.11 -7.68
CA VAL A 132 -17.63 3.91 -8.27
C VAL A 132 -18.74 3.39 -7.37
N VAL A 133 -19.91 3.08 -7.95
CA VAL A 133 -21.09 2.57 -7.22
C VAL A 133 -21.76 1.49 -8.06
N GLY A 134 -21.98 0.30 -7.49
CA GLY A 134 -22.62 -0.80 -8.19
C GLY A 134 -23.66 -1.52 -7.35
N GLY A 135 -24.89 -1.63 -7.85
CA GLY A 135 -25.95 -2.42 -7.24
C GLY A 135 -26.03 -3.85 -7.80
N ILE A 136 -26.70 -4.75 -7.07
CA ILE A 136 -27.01 -6.09 -7.56
C ILE A 136 -28.02 -6.06 -8.71
N ASP A 137 -28.76 -4.96 -8.83
CA ASP A 137 -29.77 -4.66 -9.85
C ASP A 137 -29.79 -3.15 -10.15
N PRO A 138 -30.51 -2.69 -11.20
CA PRO A 138 -30.58 -1.28 -11.56
C PRO A 138 -31.21 -0.39 -10.48
N VAL A 139 -32.17 -0.88 -9.71
CA VAL A 139 -32.85 -0.12 -8.64
C VAL A 139 -31.86 0.11 -7.48
N SER A 140 -31.17 -0.94 -7.05
CA SER A 140 -30.10 -0.87 -6.04
C SER A 140 -29.00 0.10 -6.47
N THR A 141 -28.61 0.08 -7.76
CA THR A 141 -27.64 1.01 -8.29
C THR A 141 -28.13 2.46 -8.19
N ALA A 142 -29.36 2.74 -8.64
CA ALA A 142 -29.92 4.07 -8.61
C ALA A 142 -30.02 4.65 -7.18
N ARG A 143 -30.46 3.85 -6.21
CA ARG A 143 -30.53 4.25 -4.81
C ARG A 143 -29.15 4.54 -4.19
N ALA A 144 -28.16 3.74 -4.51
CA ALA A 144 -26.80 4.00 -4.05
C ALA A 144 -26.19 5.24 -4.72
N VAL A 145 -26.50 5.52 -6.00
CA VAL A 145 -26.14 6.78 -6.68
C VAL A 145 -26.77 7.97 -5.96
N GLU A 146 -28.05 7.87 -5.58
CA GLU A 146 -28.74 8.92 -4.83
C GLU A 146 -28.09 9.20 -3.46
N LEU A 147 -27.64 8.16 -2.75
CA LEU A 147 -26.94 8.30 -1.47
C LEU A 147 -25.61 9.06 -1.60
N TYR A 148 -24.80 8.74 -2.60
CA TYR A 148 -23.42 9.28 -2.71
C TYR A 148 -23.33 10.59 -3.51
N SER A 149 -24.25 10.87 -4.44
CA SER A 149 -24.18 12.07 -5.29
C SER A 149 -24.11 13.39 -4.51
N PRO A 150 -24.85 13.60 -3.42
CA PRO A 150 -24.79 14.86 -2.67
C PRO A 150 -23.46 15.11 -1.94
N VAL A 151 -22.64 14.07 -1.75
CA VAL A 151 -21.35 14.18 -1.05
C VAL A 151 -20.27 14.72 -1.98
N LEU A 152 -20.39 14.50 -3.30
CA LEU A 152 -19.40 14.88 -4.30
C LEU A 152 -19.57 16.36 -4.69
N THR A 153 -18.46 17.09 -4.72
CA THR A 153 -18.44 18.50 -5.12
C THR A 153 -17.83 18.71 -6.53
N ILE A 154 -16.89 17.85 -6.92
CA ILE A 154 -16.18 17.89 -8.21
C ILE A 154 -16.31 16.54 -8.91
N GLY A 155 -16.13 15.45 -8.18
CA GLY A 155 -16.19 14.09 -8.69
C GLY A 155 -17.59 13.70 -9.16
N LYS A 156 -17.69 12.62 -9.92
CA LYS A 156 -18.92 12.03 -10.43
C LYS A 156 -19.12 10.64 -9.84
N VAL A 157 -20.38 10.25 -9.67
CA VAL A 157 -20.69 8.84 -9.46
C VAL A 157 -20.61 8.11 -10.79
N ILE A 158 -19.87 6.99 -10.80
CA ILE A 158 -19.75 6.08 -11.96
C ILE A 158 -20.58 4.84 -11.65
N PRO A 159 -21.82 4.74 -12.19
CA PRO A 159 -22.68 3.60 -11.93
C PRO A 159 -22.24 2.37 -12.72
N MET A 160 -22.35 1.20 -12.09
CA MET A 160 -22.06 -0.10 -12.70
C MET A 160 -22.78 -1.23 -11.94
N THR A 161 -22.47 -2.50 -12.24
CA THR A 161 -22.95 -3.64 -11.42
C THR A 161 -22.09 -3.79 -10.16
N ALA A 162 -22.62 -4.42 -9.11
CA ALA A 162 -21.88 -4.67 -7.87
C ALA A 162 -20.54 -5.39 -8.13
N THR A 163 -20.57 -6.46 -8.92
CA THR A 163 -19.36 -7.21 -9.27
C THR A 163 -18.34 -6.36 -10.04
N ALA A 164 -18.79 -5.49 -10.96
CA ALA A 164 -17.88 -4.59 -11.66
C ALA A 164 -17.24 -3.58 -10.72
N ALA A 165 -17.96 -3.08 -9.72
CA ALA A 165 -17.42 -2.18 -8.69
C ALA A 165 -16.37 -2.87 -7.80
N GLU A 166 -16.62 -4.12 -7.41
CA GLU A 166 -15.68 -4.96 -6.67
C GLU A 166 -14.39 -5.23 -7.46
N VAL A 167 -14.53 -5.60 -8.75
CA VAL A 167 -13.38 -5.76 -9.66
C VAL A 167 -12.63 -4.46 -9.82
N THR A 168 -13.31 -3.34 -10.02
CA THR A 168 -12.66 -2.03 -10.19
C THR A 168 -11.75 -1.70 -9.01
N LYS A 169 -12.24 -1.92 -7.78
CA LYS A 169 -11.44 -1.65 -6.56
C LYS A 169 -10.19 -2.51 -6.49
N THR A 170 -10.33 -3.79 -6.67
CA THR A 170 -9.19 -4.73 -6.55
C THR A 170 -8.24 -4.60 -7.74
N ALA A 171 -8.76 -4.43 -8.96
CA ALA A 171 -7.96 -4.25 -10.17
C ALA A 171 -7.15 -2.95 -10.20
N GLU A 172 -7.67 -1.84 -9.66
CA GLU A 172 -6.94 -0.57 -9.58
C GLU A 172 -5.63 -0.72 -8.82
N ASN A 173 -5.67 -1.32 -7.64
CA ASN A 173 -4.49 -1.56 -6.82
C ASN A 173 -3.58 -2.63 -7.42
N THR A 174 -4.14 -3.71 -7.95
CA THR A 174 -3.41 -4.76 -8.66
C THR A 174 -2.66 -4.22 -9.87
N PHE A 175 -3.30 -3.37 -10.66
CA PHE A 175 -2.67 -2.75 -11.84
C PHE A 175 -1.53 -1.80 -11.42
N ARG A 176 -1.71 -1.05 -10.33
CA ARG A 176 -0.64 -0.20 -9.78
C ARG A 176 0.55 -1.04 -9.30
N ASP A 177 0.30 -2.15 -8.63
CA ASP A 177 1.32 -3.08 -8.18
C ASP A 177 2.10 -3.69 -9.36
N LEU A 178 1.41 -4.07 -10.44
CA LEU A 178 2.02 -4.51 -11.70
C LEU A 178 2.94 -3.45 -12.31
N GLN A 179 2.51 -2.19 -12.33
CA GLN A 179 3.33 -1.10 -12.88
C GLN A 179 4.61 -0.88 -12.06
N ILE A 180 4.53 -1.01 -10.72
CA ILE A 180 5.71 -0.95 -9.85
C ILE A 180 6.63 -2.14 -10.11
N ALA A 181 6.07 -3.35 -10.25
CA ALA A 181 6.85 -4.55 -10.56
C ALA A 181 7.58 -4.44 -11.90
N ALA A 182 6.95 -3.87 -12.93
CA ALA A 182 7.58 -3.61 -14.21
C ALA A 182 8.78 -2.65 -14.07
N ALA A 183 8.65 -1.58 -13.28
CA ALA A 183 9.75 -0.67 -12.98
C ALA A 183 10.87 -1.35 -12.19
N ASN A 184 10.54 -2.16 -11.18
CA ASN A 184 11.50 -2.95 -10.41
C ASN A 184 12.24 -3.96 -11.29
N GLN A 185 11.53 -4.71 -12.13
CA GLN A 185 12.14 -5.67 -13.06
C GLN A 185 13.11 -4.99 -14.03
N LEU A 186 12.73 -3.84 -14.60
CA LEU A 186 13.59 -3.09 -15.50
C LEU A 186 14.82 -2.50 -14.76
N ALA A 187 14.66 -2.08 -13.51
CA ALA A 187 15.78 -1.61 -12.70
C ALA A 187 16.82 -2.72 -12.47
N LEU A 188 16.37 -3.94 -12.13
CA LEU A 188 17.23 -5.10 -11.98
C LEU A 188 17.97 -5.45 -13.30
N TYR A 189 17.27 -5.33 -14.45
CA TYR A 189 17.87 -5.50 -15.75
C TYR A 189 18.96 -4.46 -16.02
N CYS A 190 18.68 -3.18 -15.76
CA CYS A 190 19.64 -2.09 -15.93
C CYS A 190 20.87 -2.28 -15.04
N GLU A 191 20.69 -2.75 -13.80
CA GLU A 191 21.81 -3.08 -12.91
C GLU A 191 22.69 -4.20 -13.50
N ALA A 192 22.08 -5.28 -14.00
CA ALA A 192 22.80 -6.38 -14.63
C ALA A 192 23.57 -5.93 -15.89
N MET A 193 23.05 -4.96 -16.63
CA MET A 193 23.69 -4.38 -17.82
C MET A 193 24.71 -3.28 -17.50
N GLY A 194 24.86 -2.87 -16.24
CA GLY A 194 25.76 -1.78 -15.84
C GLY A 194 25.31 -0.39 -16.29
N ILE A 195 24.01 -0.18 -16.51
CA ILE A 195 23.44 1.09 -16.98
C ILE A 195 22.53 1.73 -15.93
N ASN A 196 22.27 3.03 -16.11
CA ASN A 196 21.39 3.79 -15.24
C ASN A 196 19.92 3.63 -15.66
N PHE A 197 19.09 3.03 -14.81
CA PHE A 197 17.64 2.93 -15.01
C PHE A 197 16.96 4.28 -15.20
N TYR A 198 17.40 5.31 -14.48
CA TYR A 198 16.74 6.63 -14.49
C TYR A 198 16.89 7.33 -15.84
N ASP A 199 17.99 7.11 -16.55
CA ASP A 199 18.18 7.58 -17.93
C ASP A 199 17.27 6.80 -18.90
N VAL A 200 17.19 5.49 -18.75
CA VAL A 200 16.27 4.64 -19.54
C VAL A 200 14.83 5.07 -19.31
N ARG A 201 14.42 5.31 -18.05
CA ARG A 201 13.10 5.80 -17.70
C ARG A 201 12.80 7.17 -18.36
N ALA A 202 13.75 8.10 -18.31
CA ALA A 202 13.59 9.41 -18.98
C ALA A 202 13.39 9.26 -20.50
N GLY A 203 14.13 8.32 -21.13
CA GLY A 203 13.94 7.96 -22.54
C GLY A 203 12.53 7.42 -22.83
N ILE A 204 12.02 6.50 -22.01
CA ILE A 204 10.67 5.96 -22.15
C ILE A 204 9.61 7.06 -21.96
N ASP A 205 9.75 7.89 -20.91
CA ASP A 205 8.82 8.97 -20.59
C ASP A 205 8.79 10.08 -21.66
N SER A 206 9.80 10.17 -22.53
CA SER A 206 9.79 11.16 -23.64
C SER A 206 8.62 10.95 -24.60
N LEU A 207 8.06 9.75 -24.68
CA LEU A 207 6.92 9.40 -25.55
C LEU A 207 5.55 9.49 -24.87
N LYS A 208 5.48 9.90 -23.61
CA LYS A 208 4.21 9.92 -22.85
C LYS A 208 3.13 10.83 -23.44
N GLY A 209 3.51 11.87 -24.17
CA GLY A 209 2.58 12.80 -24.83
C GLY A 209 1.94 12.25 -26.10
N GLU A 210 2.48 11.18 -26.69
CA GLU A 210 2.02 10.60 -27.96
C GLU A 210 0.95 9.51 -27.79
N GLY A 211 0.47 9.27 -26.56
CA GLY A 211 -0.49 8.21 -26.26
C GLY A 211 0.09 6.78 -26.33
N ILE A 212 1.40 6.64 -26.61
CA ILE A 212 2.10 5.35 -26.75
C ILE A 212 2.46 4.80 -25.37
N THR A 213 2.99 5.66 -24.51
CA THR A 213 3.35 5.31 -23.12
C THR A 213 2.75 6.28 -22.13
N ARG A 214 2.44 5.79 -20.93
CA ARG A 214 2.18 6.63 -19.75
C ARG A 214 3.47 6.73 -18.95
N ALA A 215 3.55 7.74 -18.05
CA ALA A 215 4.69 7.89 -17.16
C ALA A 215 4.96 6.58 -16.40
N MET A 216 6.20 6.07 -16.54
CA MET A 216 6.64 4.88 -15.82
C MET A 216 6.76 5.18 -14.33
N LEU A 217 6.33 4.27 -13.48
CA LEU A 217 6.51 4.38 -12.04
C LEU A 217 8.00 4.22 -11.67
N TRP A 218 8.30 4.51 -10.41
CA TRP A 218 9.65 4.43 -9.87
C TRP A 218 9.89 3.06 -9.25
N PRO A 219 11.09 2.46 -9.42
CA PRO A 219 11.50 1.27 -8.68
C PRO A 219 11.78 1.65 -7.22
N GLY A 220 11.87 0.65 -6.36
CA GLY A 220 12.17 0.89 -4.96
C GLY A 220 12.45 -0.37 -4.15
N ALA A 221 12.73 -0.17 -2.87
CA ALA A 221 13.14 -1.20 -1.93
C ALA A 221 12.06 -2.25 -1.60
N GLY A 222 10.89 -2.15 -2.21
CA GLY A 222 9.73 -3.02 -2.05
C GLY A 222 8.44 -2.25 -1.98
N VAL A 223 7.34 -2.99 -1.93
CA VAL A 223 5.96 -2.45 -1.86
C VAL A 223 5.33 -2.89 -0.54
N GLY A 224 5.00 -1.91 0.28
CA GLY A 224 4.31 -2.09 1.56
C GLY A 224 2.85 -1.64 1.52
N GLY A 225 2.28 -1.46 2.70
CA GLY A 225 0.91 -1.04 2.89
C GLY A 225 -0.09 -2.17 2.94
N HIS A 226 -1.32 -1.79 3.24
CA HIS A 226 -2.40 -2.75 3.44
C HIS A 226 -3.09 -3.17 2.13
N CYS A 227 -3.11 -2.30 1.11
CA CYS A 227 -3.90 -2.51 -0.10
C CYS A 227 -3.11 -3.28 -1.18
N LEU A 228 -1.99 -2.74 -1.65
CA LEU A 228 -1.25 -3.33 -2.78
C LEU A 228 -0.76 -4.75 -2.47
N THR A 229 -0.46 -5.04 -1.23
CA THR A 229 0.04 -6.35 -0.79
C THR A 229 -1.03 -7.43 -0.76
N LYS A 230 -2.34 -7.08 -0.81
CA LYS A 230 -3.44 -8.06 -0.68
C LYS A 230 -4.49 -8.02 -1.81
N ASP A 231 -4.73 -6.87 -2.44
CA ASP A 231 -5.87 -6.70 -3.35
C ASP A 231 -5.73 -7.60 -4.61
N THR A 232 -4.51 -7.89 -5.03
CA THR A 232 -4.22 -8.90 -6.07
C THR A 232 -4.84 -10.26 -5.73
N TYR A 233 -4.73 -10.70 -4.49
CA TYR A 233 -5.26 -12.02 -4.07
C TYR A 233 -6.77 -12.00 -3.89
N HIS A 234 -7.38 -10.87 -3.55
CA HIS A 234 -8.84 -10.70 -3.62
C HIS A 234 -9.35 -10.84 -5.06
N LEU A 235 -8.66 -10.21 -6.02
CA LEU A 235 -9.02 -10.27 -7.43
C LEU A 235 -8.92 -11.72 -7.97
N GLU A 236 -7.80 -12.40 -7.74
CA GLU A 236 -7.57 -13.78 -8.17
C GLU A 236 -8.63 -14.74 -7.60
N ARG A 237 -9.01 -14.56 -6.34
CA ARG A 237 -10.05 -15.38 -5.71
C ARG A 237 -11.42 -15.21 -6.33
N GLY A 238 -11.77 -14.03 -6.81
CA GLY A 238 -13.04 -13.79 -7.48
C GLY A 238 -13.25 -14.73 -8.66
N VAL A 239 -12.22 -14.94 -9.47
CA VAL A 239 -12.25 -15.89 -10.59
C VAL A 239 -12.39 -17.33 -10.11
N GLN A 240 -11.64 -17.72 -9.08
CA GLN A 240 -11.69 -19.06 -8.50
C GLN A 240 -13.08 -19.42 -7.92
N GLN A 241 -13.74 -18.45 -7.26
CA GLN A 241 -15.07 -18.65 -6.68
C GLN A 241 -16.17 -18.86 -7.72
N LEU A 242 -16.03 -18.27 -8.90
CA LEU A 242 -16.98 -18.43 -9.99
C LEU A 242 -16.90 -19.81 -10.65
N GLY A 243 -15.96 -20.67 -10.24
CA GLY A 243 -15.76 -22.00 -10.81
C GLY A 243 -15.33 -21.96 -12.28
N ASN A 244 -15.00 -20.79 -12.79
CA ASN A 244 -14.51 -20.60 -14.13
C ASN A 244 -13.02 -20.96 -14.19
N SER A 245 -12.77 -22.25 -14.46
CA SER A 245 -11.49 -22.69 -14.99
C SER A 245 -11.25 -22.23 -16.44
N ASP A 246 -12.20 -21.53 -17.02
CA ASP A 246 -12.28 -21.18 -18.44
C ASP A 246 -11.63 -19.84 -18.80
N LEU A 247 -10.84 -19.25 -17.93
CA LEU A 247 -9.78 -18.40 -18.40
C LEU A 247 -8.78 -19.33 -19.09
N ASP A 248 -8.79 -19.34 -20.42
CA ASP A 248 -7.85 -20.03 -21.30
C ASP A 248 -6.42 -19.48 -21.11
N TYR A 249 -5.96 -19.48 -19.86
CA TYR A 249 -4.57 -19.19 -19.55
C TYR A 249 -3.72 -20.43 -19.89
N PRO A 250 -2.52 -20.22 -20.43
CA PRO A 250 -1.56 -21.30 -20.59
C PRO A 250 -1.43 -22.06 -19.27
N GLU A 251 -1.64 -23.34 -19.33
CA GLU A 251 -1.75 -24.25 -18.19
C GLU A 251 -0.80 -23.92 -17.04
N ARG A 252 -1.35 -23.65 -15.85
CA ARG A 252 -0.66 -23.59 -14.54
C ARG A 252 0.43 -22.55 -14.35
N GLN A 253 0.51 -21.52 -15.17
CA GLN A 253 1.39 -20.38 -14.88
C GLN A 253 0.75 -19.46 -13.83
N PRO A 254 1.53 -18.86 -12.92
CA PRO A 254 1.01 -17.82 -12.06
C PRO A 254 0.50 -16.67 -12.93
N SER A 255 -0.61 -16.04 -12.53
CA SER A 255 -1.09 -14.87 -13.25
C SER A 255 -0.03 -13.77 -13.28
N LEU A 256 -0.12 -12.88 -14.26
CA LEU A 256 0.74 -11.71 -14.37
C LEU A 256 0.74 -10.88 -13.06
N PHE A 257 -0.39 -10.85 -12.37
CA PHE A 257 -0.56 -10.10 -11.13
C PHE A 257 0.17 -10.75 -9.94
N VAL A 258 0.08 -12.09 -9.81
CA VAL A 258 0.83 -12.85 -8.79
C VAL A 258 2.33 -12.80 -9.08
N LEU A 259 2.74 -12.84 -10.36
CA LEU A 259 4.13 -12.66 -10.74
C LEU A 259 4.64 -11.27 -10.37
N ALA A 260 3.84 -10.21 -10.57
CA ALA A 260 4.17 -8.86 -10.15
C ALA A 260 4.44 -8.77 -8.64
N ARG A 261 3.59 -9.41 -7.81
CA ARG A 261 3.81 -9.51 -6.37
C ARG A 261 5.14 -10.18 -6.04
N THR A 262 5.46 -11.28 -6.71
CA THR A 262 6.73 -11.99 -6.52
C THR A 262 7.95 -11.08 -6.77
N ILE A 263 7.89 -10.24 -7.80
CA ILE A 263 8.95 -9.27 -8.10
C ILE A 263 9.03 -8.20 -7.01
N ASN A 264 7.89 -7.61 -6.61
CA ASN A 264 7.86 -6.57 -5.59
C ASN A 264 8.31 -7.09 -4.21
N ASP A 265 7.94 -8.31 -3.85
CA ASP A 265 8.34 -8.96 -2.59
C ASP A 265 9.81 -9.40 -2.59
N PHE A 266 10.43 -9.53 -3.76
CA PHE A 266 11.86 -9.80 -3.88
C PHE A 266 12.72 -8.56 -3.55
N MET A 267 12.22 -7.33 -3.75
CA MET A 267 13.04 -6.12 -3.65
C MET A 267 13.71 -5.89 -2.28
N PRO A 268 13.10 -6.19 -1.11
CA PRO A 268 13.82 -6.16 0.15
C PRO A 268 15.04 -7.11 0.20
N ARG A 269 14.94 -8.29 -0.43
CA ARG A 269 16.08 -9.22 -0.55
C ARG A 269 17.16 -8.68 -1.48
N HIS A 270 16.77 -7.95 -2.52
CA HIS A 270 17.69 -7.25 -3.38
C HIS A 270 18.47 -6.17 -2.61
N MET A 271 17.80 -5.40 -1.74
CA MET A 271 18.47 -4.46 -0.83
C MET A 271 19.49 -5.13 0.09
N VAL A 272 19.18 -6.34 0.60
CA VAL A 272 20.15 -7.15 1.36
C VAL A 272 21.37 -7.47 0.51
N ARG A 273 21.20 -7.85 -0.77
CA ARG A 273 22.32 -8.11 -1.69
C ARG A 273 23.17 -6.86 -1.88
N LEU A 274 22.57 -5.73 -2.21
CA LEU A 274 23.27 -4.45 -2.40
C LEU A 274 24.06 -4.05 -1.15
N THR A 275 23.48 -4.26 0.04
CA THR A 275 24.16 -3.98 1.32
C THR A 275 25.37 -4.90 1.52
N LYS A 276 25.22 -6.21 1.28
CA LYS A 276 26.31 -7.17 1.39
C LYS A 276 27.43 -6.87 0.40
N ASP A 277 27.10 -6.60 -0.85
CA ASP A 277 28.07 -6.23 -1.88
C ASP A 277 28.84 -4.96 -1.50
N GLY A 278 28.16 -3.97 -0.92
CA GLY A 278 28.82 -2.75 -0.42
C GLY A 278 29.77 -3.03 0.75
N LEU A 279 29.35 -3.82 1.72
CA LEU A 279 30.17 -4.22 2.87
C LEU A 279 31.39 -5.05 2.47
N ASP A 280 31.22 -5.98 1.52
CA ASP A 280 32.33 -6.80 0.99
C ASP A 280 33.39 -5.91 0.33
N LEU A 281 33.00 -4.91 -0.45
CA LEU A 281 33.93 -3.94 -1.03
C LEU A 281 34.63 -3.06 0.02
N ALA A 282 33.94 -2.79 1.14
CA ALA A 282 34.55 -2.12 2.29
C ALA A 282 35.47 -3.06 3.09
N SER A 283 35.54 -4.33 2.74
CA SER A 283 36.22 -5.39 3.51
C SER A 283 35.64 -5.54 4.93
N ILE A 284 34.32 -5.35 5.07
CA ILE A 284 33.59 -5.47 6.33
C ILE A 284 32.71 -6.72 6.27
N SER A 285 32.90 -7.61 7.26
CA SER A 285 32.02 -8.78 7.41
C SER A 285 30.62 -8.33 7.83
N VAL A 286 29.59 -8.94 7.23
CA VAL A 286 28.18 -8.71 7.64
C VAL A 286 27.95 -9.05 9.10
N LYS A 287 28.60 -10.13 9.58
CA LYS A 287 28.57 -10.50 10.99
C LYS A 287 29.29 -9.45 11.84
N GLY A 288 28.55 -8.80 12.71
CA GLY A 288 29.02 -7.71 13.56
C GLY A 288 28.94 -6.33 12.91
N ALA A 289 28.56 -6.22 11.63
CA ALA A 289 28.36 -4.92 10.99
C ALA A 289 27.23 -4.14 11.64
N LYS A 290 27.37 -2.82 11.70
CA LYS A 290 26.35 -1.88 12.19
C LYS A 290 25.66 -1.23 11.00
N ILE A 291 24.36 -1.41 10.90
CA ILE A 291 23.53 -0.90 9.82
C ILE A 291 22.61 0.21 10.37
N ALA A 292 22.65 1.38 9.76
CA ALA A 292 21.68 2.45 9.96
C ALA A 292 20.58 2.31 8.90
N LEU A 293 19.40 1.86 9.30
CA LEU A 293 18.23 1.71 8.43
C LEU A 293 17.35 2.98 8.53
N LEU A 294 17.22 3.69 7.43
CA LEU A 294 16.50 4.96 7.33
C LEU A 294 15.16 4.76 6.62
N GLY A 295 14.07 4.90 7.36
CA GLY A 295 12.69 4.73 6.92
C GLY A 295 12.11 3.39 7.33
N TRP A 296 11.15 3.44 8.26
CA TRP A 296 10.35 2.30 8.68
C TRP A 296 8.94 2.31 8.06
N ALA A 297 8.40 3.52 7.80
CA ALA A 297 7.19 3.65 7.01
C ALA A 297 7.41 3.18 5.56
N PHE A 298 6.39 2.57 4.95
CA PHE A 298 6.48 2.16 3.55
C PHE A 298 6.25 3.32 2.57
N LEU A 299 5.57 4.37 3.02
CA LEU A 299 5.22 5.54 2.22
C LEU A 299 6.05 6.76 2.64
N SER A 300 6.48 7.55 1.67
CA SER A 300 7.22 8.79 1.93
C SER A 300 6.38 9.81 2.70
N ASN A 301 6.96 10.41 3.74
CA ASN A 301 6.35 11.44 4.59
C ASN A 301 5.01 11.00 5.24
N SER A 302 4.99 9.77 5.71
CA SER A 302 3.85 9.14 6.38
C SER A 302 4.37 8.27 7.53
N ASP A 303 3.53 8.03 8.50
CA ASP A 303 3.75 7.13 9.65
C ASP A 303 3.24 5.69 9.41
N ASP A 304 2.69 5.41 8.21
CA ASP A 304 2.11 4.10 7.91
C ASP A 304 3.19 3.01 7.76
N THR A 305 3.24 2.13 8.75
CA THR A 305 4.24 1.05 8.86
C THR A 305 3.69 -0.32 8.45
N ARG A 306 2.43 -0.40 8.03
CA ARG A 306 1.78 -1.68 7.70
C ARG A 306 2.48 -2.41 6.56
N ASN A 307 2.87 -3.67 6.79
CA ASN A 307 3.60 -4.49 5.80
C ASN A 307 4.82 -3.78 5.20
N THR A 308 5.57 -3.06 6.03
CA THR A 308 6.75 -2.33 5.55
C THR A 308 7.81 -3.28 4.95
N PRO A 309 8.40 -2.95 3.79
CA PRO A 309 9.50 -3.73 3.21
C PRO A 309 10.79 -3.62 4.03
N SER A 310 10.89 -2.66 4.94
CA SER A 310 12.01 -2.51 5.88
C SER A 310 12.11 -3.67 6.87
N GLU A 311 10.98 -4.29 7.25
CA GLU A 311 10.93 -5.40 8.20
C GLU A 311 11.68 -6.64 7.68
N PRO A 312 11.34 -7.24 6.51
CA PRO A 312 12.05 -8.41 6.01
C PRO A 312 13.52 -8.13 5.69
N TYR A 313 13.88 -6.90 5.34
CA TYR A 313 15.28 -6.50 5.18
C TYR A 313 16.01 -6.54 6.53
N ARG A 314 15.46 -5.85 7.56
CA ARG A 314 16.03 -5.81 8.92
C ARG A 314 16.26 -7.23 9.45
N ASP A 315 15.25 -8.06 9.35
CA ASP A 315 15.28 -9.43 9.89
C ASP A 315 16.33 -10.29 9.17
N ALA A 316 16.47 -10.14 7.86
CA ALA A 316 17.49 -10.82 7.09
C ALA A 316 18.91 -10.36 7.45
N MET A 317 19.13 -9.07 7.73
CA MET A 317 20.43 -8.56 8.16
C MET A 317 20.76 -8.99 9.58
N ILE A 318 19.80 -8.99 10.50
CA ILE A 318 19.97 -9.53 11.87
C ILE A 318 20.29 -11.02 11.82
N ALA A 319 19.56 -11.81 11.03
CA ALA A 319 19.82 -13.22 10.83
C ALA A 319 21.22 -13.50 10.26
N ALA A 320 21.78 -12.57 9.46
CA ALA A 320 23.15 -12.62 8.97
C ALA A 320 24.20 -12.18 10.01
N GLY A 321 23.76 -11.76 11.20
CA GLY A 321 24.62 -11.38 12.33
C GLY A 321 24.99 -9.90 12.40
N ALA A 322 24.33 -9.03 11.64
CA ALA A 322 24.45 -7.59 11.75
C ALA A 322 23.61 -7.02 12.91
N THR A 323 23.96 -5.83 13.38
CA THR A 323 23.10 -5.01 14.23
C THR A 323 22.44 -3.94 13.39
N VAL A 324 21.12 -3.73 13.56
CA VAL A 324 20.36 -2.77 12.77
C VAL A 324 19.73 -1.74 13.68
N ALA A 325 20.14 -0.48 13.56
CA ALA A 325 19.51 0.68 14.18
C ALA A 325 18.51 1.29 13.17
N VAL A 326 17.30 1.57 13.61
CA VAL A 326 16.21 2.05 12.73
C VAL A 326 15.81 3.46 13.13
N HIS A 327 15.69 4.34 12.14
CA HIS A 327 15.15 5.69 12.31
C HIS A 327 14.09 5.99 11.27
N ASP A 328 13.01 6.64 11.71
CA ASP A 328 11.98 7.19 10.84
C ASP A 328 11.47 8.50 11.47
N PRO A 329 11.47 9.63 10.74
CA PRO A 329 11.08 10.92 11.28
C PRO A 329 9.57 11.10 11.49
N TYR A 330 8.75 10.17 10.94
CA TYR A 330 7.29 10.24 10.99
C TYR A 330 6.68 9.16 11.90
N VAL A 331 7.47 8.18 12.32
CA VAL A 331 7.00 7.05 13.12
C VAL A 331 7.48 7.19 14.55
N ASP A 332 6.59 7.55 15.46
CA ASP A 332 6.89 7.67 16.88
C ASP A 332 6.99 6.30 17.56
N HIS A 333 6.18 5.34 17.10
CA HIS A 333 6.11 4.01 17.70
C HIS A 333 5.80 2.95 16.65
N ALA A 334 6.53 1.84 16.69
CA ALA A 334 6.26 0.68 15.85
C ALA A 334 6.33 -0.61 16.67
N PRO A 335 5.33 -1.52 16.55
CA PRO A 335 5.31 -2.76 17.29
C PRO A 335 6.54 -3.63 17.02
N GLY A 336 7.19 -4.11 18.07
CA GLY A 336 8.29 -5.08 17.97
C GLY A 336 9.65 -4.49 17.59
N ILE A 337 9.78 -3.16 17.46
CA ILE A 337 11.08 -2.50 17.26
C ILE A 337 11.27 -1.28 18.17
N SER A 338 12.52 -0.99 18.49
CA SER A 338 12.94 0.29 19.06
C SER A 338 13.45 1.18 17.96
N LEU A 339 12.80 2.33 17.77
CA LEU A 339 13.28 3.38 16.88
C LEU A 339 14.32 4.22 17.59
N MET A 340 15.34 4.65 16.87
CA MET A 340 16.35 5.56 17.39
C MET A 340 15.77 6.99 17.45
N PRO A 341 16.10 7.76 18.48
CA PRO A 341 15.49 9.08 18.71
C PRO A 341 15.94 10.13 17.71
N SER A 342 17.08 9.91 17.05
CA SER A 342 17.60 10.84 16.04
C SER A 342 18.33 10.16 14.90
N LEU A 343 18.37 10.86 13.77
CA LEU A 343 19.15 10.44 12.60
C LEU A 343 20.65 10.31 12.93
N GLU A 344 21.19 11.26 13.69
CA GLU A 344 22.61 11.26 14.08
C GLU A 344 22.96 10.02 14.92
N GLU A 345 22.15 9.69 15.94
CA GLU A 345 22.40 8.53 16.78
C GLU A 345 22.31 7.23 15.98
N THR A 346 21.41 7.18 15.00
CA THR A 346 21.25 6.01 14.11
C THR A 346 22.50 5.80 13.27
N ILE A 347 23.06 6.88 12.70
CA ILE A 347 24.19 6.82 11.78
C ILE A 347 25.53 6.67 12.51
N ARG A 348 25.62 7.08 13.76
CA ARG A 348 26.87 7.10 14.53
C ARG A 348 27.54 5.74 14.60
N GLY A 349 28.73 5.65 13.98
CA GLY A 349 29.54 4.43 13.94
C GLY A 349 28.99 3.33 13.02
N ALA A 350 28.00 3.62 12.19
CA ALA A 350 27.44 2.66 11.22
C ALA A 350 28.48 2.32 10.13
N ASP A 351 28.49 1.07 9.73
CA ASP A 351 29.26 0.55 8.60
C ASP A 351 28.53 0.78 7.27
N ALA A 352 27.20 0.71 7.31
CA ALA A 352 26.33 1.02 6.18
C ALA A 352 25.13 1.86 6.59
N VAL A 353 24.76 2.84 5.75
CA VAL A 353 23.54 3.64 5.83
C VAL A 353 22.63 3.19 4.68
N VAL A 354 21.39 2.80 4.99
CA VAL A 354 20.48 2.16 4.03
C VAL A 354 19.15 2.88 4.02
N ILE A 355 18.74 3.43 2.87
CA ILE A 355 17.53 4.25 2.72
C ILE A 355 16.41 3.39 2.13
N PHE A 356 15.32 3.21 2.88
CA PHE A 356 14.13 2.49 2.48
C PHE A 356 12.93 3.37 2.15
N ALA A 357 12.72 4.46 2.90
CA ALA A 357 11.63 5.40 2.65
C ALA A 357 12.13 6.71 2.04
N GLY A 358 11.32 7.29 1.14
CA GLY A 358 11.67 8.53 0.45
C GLY A 358 11.26 9.78 1.23
N HIS A 359 11.52 9.85 2.53
CA HIS A 359 11.21 11.03 3.34
C HIS A 359 12.02 12.25 2.92
N HIS A 360 11.40 13.43 2.95
CA HIS A 360 12.08 14.67 2.54
C HIS A 360 13.39 14.90 3.30
N GLN A 361 13.44 14.55 4.57
CA GLN A 361 14.62 14.68 5.42
C GLN A 361 15.84 13.93 4.85
N TYR A 362 15.64 12.77 4.21
CA TYR A 362 16.73 11.98 3.67
C TYR A 362 17.27 12.50 2.33
N ARG A 363 16.59 13.45 1.68
CA ARG A 363 17.10 14.14 0.48
C ARG A 363 18.22 15.14 0.79
N SER A 364 18.27 15.64 2.02
CA SER A 364 19.24 16.62 2.48
C SER A 364 20.44 16.02 3.20
N LEU A 365 20.66 14.69 3.09
CA LEU A 365 21.83 14.04 3.67
C LEU A 365 23.12 14.58 3.05
N ASP A 366 23.95 15.22 3.89
CA ASP A 366 25.27 15.72 3.48
C ASP A 366 26.31 14.62 3.62
N PRO A 367 27.06 14.27 2.55
CA PRO A 367 28.04 13.18 2.60
C PRO A 367 29.19 13.45 3.57
N CYS A 368 29.61 14.71 3.79
CA CYS A 368 30.71 15.03 4.71
C CYS A 368 30.25 14.83 6.16
N GLU A 369 29.03 15.25 6.49
CA GLU A 369 28.43 15.06 7.80
C GLU A 369 28.24 13.56 8.09
N ILE A 370 27.62 12.82 7.17
CA ILE A 370 27.39 11.38 7.31
C ILE A 370 28.73 10.64 7.50
N LYS A 371 29.74 10.99 6.73
CA LYS A 371 31.09 10.40 6.88
C LYS A 371 31.68 10.65 8.26
N THR A 372 31.53 11.85 8.77
CA THR A 372 31.98 12.22 10.11
C THR A 372 31.25 11.41 11.18
N LEU A 373 29.92 11.27 11.07
CA LEU A 373 29.11 10.50 12.01
C LEU A 373 29.44 9.01 12.00
N THR A 374 29.65 8.44 10.83
CA THR A 374 30.07 7.01 10.72
C THR A 374 31.46 6.76 11.27
N GLY A 375 32.36 7.73 11.16
CA GLY A 375 33.77 7.61 11.56
C GLY A 375 34.54 6.56 10.75
N LYS A 376 34.01 6.15 9.58
CA LYS A 376 34.60 5.12 8.71
C LYS A 376 35.38 5.74 7.57
N LYS A 377 36.46 5.07 7.14
CA LYS A 377 37.22 5.50 5.98
C LYS A 377 36.41 5.40 4.68
N HIS A 378 35.71 4.30 4.50
CA HIS A 378 34.87 3.98 3.34
C HIS A 378 33.51 3.46 3.81
N PRO A 379 32.62 4.35 4.31
CA PRO A 379 31.28 3.92 4.72
C PRO A 379 30.46 3.52 3.51
N VAL A 380 29.50 2.60 3.70
CA VAL A 380 28.58 2.15 2.65
C VAL A 380 27.32 2.99 2.69
N ILE A 381 26.83 3.42 1.53
CA ILE A 381 25.48 3.99 1.37
C ILE A 381 24.69 3.15 0.38
N VAL A 382 23.50 2.70 0.78
CA VAL A 382 22.60 1.92 -0.08
C VAL A 382 21.30 2.70 -0.26
N ASP A 383 21.05 3.15 -1.48
CA ASP A 383 19.89 3.99 -1.79
C ASP A 383 18.79 3.20 -2.52
N GLY A 384 17.77 2.81 -1.76
CA GLY A 384 16.60 2.10 -2.28
C GLY A 384 15.54 2.98 -2.92
N ARG A 385 15.71 4.31 -2.94
CA ARG A 385 14.68 5.27 -3.35
C ARG A 385 15.18 6.40 -4.25
N ASN A 386 16.45 6.34 -4.68
CA ASN A 386 17.14 7.40 -5.43
C ASN A 386 17.03 8.77 -4.76
N MET A 387 17.40 8.81 -3.48
CA MET A 387 17.26 9.98 -2.62
C MET A 387 18.49 10.87 -2.61
N VAL A 388 19.68 10.28 -2.78
CA VAL A 388 20.96 11.00 -2.68
C VAL A 388 21.64 11.11 -4.03
N ASP A 389 22.53 12.11 -4.16
CA ASP A 389 23.41 12.22 -5.33
C ASP A 389 24.57 11.21 -5.22
N PRO A 390 24.62 10.18 -6.07
CA PRO A 390 25.67 9.18 -6.02
C PRO A 390 27.07 9.75 -6.20
N GLU A 391 27.25 10.74 -7.08
CA GLU A 391 28.57 11.33 -7.37
C GLU A 391 29.10 12.08 -6.14
N ALA A 392 28.25 12.81 -5.45
CA ALA A 392 28.64 13.51 -4.23
C ALA A 392 29.10 12.54 -3.13
N PHE A 393 28.37 11.43 -2.94
CA PHE A 393 28.75 10.41 -1.94
C PHE A 393 30.04 9.68 -2.34
N ILE A 394 30.19 9.25 -3.60
CA ILE A 394 31.40 8.59 -4.10
C ILE A 394 32.63 9.51 -3.99
N ALA A 395 32.51 10.80 -4.36
CA ALA A 395 33.57 11.78 -4.24
C ALA A 395 34.05 11.98 -2.79
N ASN A 396 33.16 11.76 -1.81
CA ASN A 396 33.50 11.78 -0.39
C ASN A 396 33.99 10.43 0.15
N GLY A 397 34.23 9.45 -0.71
CA GLY A 397 34.84 8.17 -0.36
C GLY A 397 33.86 7.12 0.15
N PHE A 398 32.56 7.29 -0.11
CA PHE A 398 31.56 6.24 0.15
C PHE A 398 31.60 5.14 -0.91
N ILE A 399 31.26 3.94 -0.49
CA ILE A 399 30.87 2.87 -1.39
C ILE A 399 29.38 2.99 -1.60
N TYR A 400 28.98 3.46 -2.78
CA TYR A 400 27.58 3.64 -3.14
C TYR A 400 26.99 2.39 -3.77
N ARG A 401 25.77 2.04 -3.40
CA ARG A 401 24.90 1.07 -4.07
C ARG A 401 23.50 1.64 -4.16
N GLY A 402 22.77 1.38 -5.26
CA GLY A 402 21.41 1.89 -5.44
C GLY A 402 20.59 1.04 -6.39
N ILE A 403 19.27 1.02 -6.17
CA ILE A 403 18.33 0.34 -7.07
C ILE A 403 18.34 1.05 -8.43
N GLY A 404 18.50 0.26 -9.51
CA GLY A 404 18.55 0.77 -10.88
C GLY A 404 19.81 1.54 -11.23
N ARG A 405 20.85 1.49 -10.38
CA ARG A 405 22.12 2.20 -10.57
C ARG A 405 23.26 1.27 -10.99
N GLY A 406 23.05 0.50 -12.09
CA GLY A 406 24.06 -0.37 -12.64
C GLY A 406 25.35 0.37 -13.03
N ASP A 407 25.21 1.62 -13.45
CA ASP A 407 26.31 2.55 -13.73
C ASP A 407 27.21 2.84 -12.50
N LYS A 408 26.68 2.69 -11.28
CA LYS A 408 27.38 2.94 -10.02
C LYS A 408 27.67 1.67 -9.22
N ASN A 409 26.76 0.70 -9.27
CA ASN A 409 26.87 -0.55 -8.50
C ASN A 409 28.09 -1.39 -8.90
N ASN A 410 28.56 -1.25 -10.13
CA ASN A 410 29.68 -2.02 -10.68
C ASN A 410 31.04 -1.29 -10.59
N HIS A 411 31.09 -0.09 -10.01
CA HIS A 411 32.36 0.61 -9.83
C HIS A 411 33.16 0.04 -8.66
N PRO A 412 34.43 -0.36 -8.89
CA PRO A 412 35.35 -0.67 -7.81
C PRO A 412 35.66 0.61 -7.02
N VAL A 413 35.97 0.44 -5.74
CA VAL A 413 36.42 1.54 -4.87
C VAL A 413 37.63 2.19 -5.52
N ARG A 414 37.57 3.48 -5.85
CA ARG A 414 38.79 4.25 -6.22
C ARG A 414 39.57 4.48 -4.93
N ASN A 415 40.76 3.83 -4.84
CA ASN A 415 41.71 4.03 -3.75
C ASN A 415 42.21 5.48 -3.70
#